data_23af67f092a7023f8c9a02fc732f122e
#
_entry.id   23af67f092a7023f8c9a02fc732f122e
#
_cell.length_a   1.000
_cell.length_b   1.000
_cell.length_c   1.000
_cell.angle_alpha   90.00
_cell.angle_beta   90.00
_cell.angle_gamma   90.00
#
_symmetry.space_group_name_H-M   'P 1'
#
loop_
_entity.id
_entity.type
_entity.pdbx_description
1 polymer ?
#
loop_
_entity_poly.entity_id
_entity_poly.type
_entity_poly.pdbx_seq_one_letter_code
_entity_poly.pdbx_strand_id
1 'polypeptide(L)'
;MLYNTKDEPVTHANFAGKYYLIYFGFTFCPDVCPVSLMKLSKAVDKVKASNEFAYFDIVPIFVSVDPNRDSYARIDEYCKIFHPDMIGLTHKSNDSPELKGMLKSFKIHVSKIFLSEKDEEEDMKLLNENAPAVVEKMKEVDARENKPA
;
A
#
# COMPACT_ATOMS: atom_id res chain seq x y z
N MET A 1 -14.85 -7.73 0.52
CA MET A 1 -13.90 -8.34 1.46
C MET A 1 -12.52 -8.29 0.83
N LEU A 2 -11.52 -7.86 1.57
CA LEU A 2 -10.10 -7.92 1.20
C LEU A 2 -9.34 -8.79 2.20
N TYR A 3 -8.04 -8.92 2.03
CA TYR A 3 -7.16 -9.66 2.93
C TYR A 3 -6.05 -8.76 3.44
N ASN A 4 -5.69 -8.93 4.71
CA ASN A 4 -4.51 -8.29 5.27
C ASN A 4 -3.23 -9.07 4.89
N THR A 5 -2.09 -8.59 5.33
CA THR A 5 -0.78 -9.20 5.03
C THR A 5 -0.52 -10.54 5.74
N LYS A 6 -1.45 -10.99 6.59
CA LYS A 6 -1.46 -12.31 7.24
C LYS A 6 -2.44 -13.28 6.59
N ASP A 7 -2.98 -12.95 5.42
CA ASP A 7 -4.04 -13.70 4.70
C ASP A 7 -5.36 -13.82 5.49
N GLU A 8 -5.62 -12.88 6.40
CA GLU A 8 -6.87 -12.85 7.15
C GLU A 8 -7.89 -11.97 6.43
N PRO A 9 -9.17 -12.39 6.35
CA PRO A 9 -10.20 -11.59 5.70
C PRO A 9 -10.53 -10.33 6.49
N VAL A 10 -10.63 -9.20 5.79
CA VAL A 10 -10.93 -7.90 6.36
C VAL A 10 -12.13 -7.28 5.66
N THR A 11 -13.05 -6.76 6.44
CA THR A 11 -14.23 -6.03 5.98
C THR A 11 -14.34 -4.68 6.69
N HIS A 12 -15.27 -3.84 6.28
CA HIS A 12 -15.54 -2.58 6.96
C HIS A 12 -15.92 -2.75 8.45
N ALA A 13 -16.46 -3.90 8.82
CA ALA A 13 -16.81 -4.20 10.22
C ALA A 13 -15.59 -4.24 11.16
N ASN A 14 -14.40 -4.58 10.64
CA ASN A 14 -13.15 -4.57 11.40
C ASN A 14 -12.72 -3.15 11.82
N PHE A 15 -13.27 -2.13 11.19
CA PHE A 15 -12.98 -0.71 11.46
C PHE A 15 -14.18 0.02 12.07
N ALA A 16 -15.18 -0.70 12.59
CA ALA A 16 -16.35 -0.10 13.23
C ALA A 16 -15.92 0.79 14.41
N GLY A 17 -16.46 2.01 14.47
CA GLY A 17 -16.12 3.00 15.50
C GLY A 17 -14.77 3.72 15.31
N LYS A 18 -14.07 3.46 14.20
CA LYS A 18 -12.80 4.11 13.85
C LYS A 18 -12.94 5.00 12.64
N TYR A 19 -12.09 6.02 12.58
CA TYR A 19 -11.87 6.76 11.33
C TYR A 19 -10.72 6.09 10.58
N TYR A 20 -10.79 6.04 9.26
CA TYR A 20 -9.70 5.48 8.46
C TYR A 20 -9.45 6.31 7.21
N LEU A 21 -8.17 6.40 6.86
CA LEU A 21 -7.70 7.02 5.63
C LEU A 21 -7.21 5.91 4.70
N ILE A 22 -7.85 5.77 3.55
CA ILE A 22 -7.50 4.76 2.56
C ILE A 22 -6.69 5.41 1.44
N TYR A 23 -5.56 4.80 1.11
CA TYR A 23 -4.78 5.09 -0.07
C TYR A 23 -4.74 3.86 -0.99
N PHE A 24 -5.10 4.05 -2.24
CA PHE A 24 -5.00 3.01 -3.27
C PHE A 24 -3.72 3.20 -4.06
N GLY A 25 -2.92 2.16 -4.18
CA GLY A 25 -1.64 2.22 -4.87
C GLY A 25 -1.04 0.84 -5.15
N PHE A 26 0.23 0.80 -5.46
CA PHE A 26 1.00 -0.43 -5.63
C PHE A 26 2.47 -0.16 -5.29
N THR A 27 3.18 -1.20 -4.82
CA THR A 27 4.52 -1.02 -4.24
C THR A 27 5.59 -0.69 -5.27
N PHE A 28 5.34 -0.94 -6.55
CA PHE A 28 6.22 -0.62 -7.67
C PHE A 28 6.00 0.79 -8.24
N CYS A 29 5.13 1.60 -7.62
CA CYS A 29 4.89 2.97 -8.08
C CYS A 29 6.15 3.83 -7.89
N PRO A 30 6.70 4.42 -8.97
CA PRO A 30 8.02 5.08 -8.92
C PRO A 30 8.00 6.49 -8.31
N ASP A 31 6.83 7.13 -8.20
CA ASP A 31 6.76 8.56 -7.88
C ASP A 31 5.67 8.90 -6.86
N VAL A 32 4.41 8.87 -7.29
CA VAL A 32 3.30 9.49 -6.55
C VAL A 32 2.93 8.75 -5.26
N CYS A 33 3.03 7.43 -5.22
CA CYS A 33 2.65 6.66 -4.04
C CYS A 33 3.55 6.93 -2.82
N PRO A 34 4.89 6.88 -2.92
CA PRO A 34 5.75 7.17 -1.78
C PRO A 34 5.53 8.58 -1.22
N VAL A 35 5.42 9.57 -2.09
CA VAL A 35 5.21 10.97 -1.68
C VAL A 35 3.86 11.16 -0.99
N SER A 36 2.81 10.55 -1.54
CA SER A 36 1.46 10.60 -0.97
C SER A 36 1.38 9.89 0.38
N LEU A 37 2.01 8.72 0.52
CA LEU A 37 2.03 7.96 1.77
C LEU A 37 2.82 8.67 2.87
N MET A 38 3.92 9.35 2.55
CA MET A 38 4.62 10.20 3.51
C MET A 38 3.75 11.35 4.01
N LYS A 39 2.98 11.99 3.11
CA LYS A 39 2.04 13.06 3.49
C LYS A 39 0.89 12.54 4.35
N LEU A 40 0.34 11.38 3.99
CA LEU A 40 -0.72 10.72 4.75
C LEU A 40 -0.24 10.36 6.16
N SER A 41 0.94 9.77 6.29
CA SER A 41 1.54 9.42 7.58
C SER A 41 1.73 10.64 8.48
N LYS A 42 2.29 11.73 7.94
CA LYS A 42 2.42 12.99 8.68
C LYS A 42 1.07 13.58 9.11
N ALA A 43 0.04 13.42 8.30
CA ALA A 43 -1.31 13.87 8.68
C ALA A 43 -1.89 13.05 9.83
N VAL A 44 -1.71 11.72 9.79
CA VAL A 44 -2.11 10.82 10.88
C VAL A 44 -1.39 11.17 12.18
N ASP A 45 -0.06 11.36 12.13
CA ASP A 45 0.74 11.75 13.30
C ASP A 45 0.28 13.08 13.90
N LYS A 46 -0.01 14.07 13.06
CA LYS A 46 -0.52 15.37 13.52
C LYS A 46 -1.88 15.26 14.22
N VAL A 47 -2.78 14.44 13.69
CA VAL A 47 -4.10 14.22 14.32
C VAL A 47 -3.93 13.52 15.66
N LYS A 48 -3.11 12.46 15.72
CA LYS A 48 -2.84 11.72 16.96
C LYS A 48 -2.14 12.57 18.03
N ALA A 49 -1.30 13.51 17.64
CA ALA A 49 -0.60 14.42 18.55
C ALA A 49 -1.44 15.62 19.01
N SER A 50 -2.59 15.88 18.38
CA SER A 50 -3.46 16.99 18.69
C SER A 50 -4.33 16.70 19.93
N ASN A 51 -4.29 17.55 20.95
CA ASN A 51 -5.17 17.43 22.13
C ASN A 51 -6.65 17.53 21.76
N GLU A 52 -6.98 18.25 20.70
CA GLU A 52 -8.35 18.45 20.22
C GLU A 52 -8.91 17.18 19.56
N PHE A 53 -8.06 16.39 18.91
CA PHE A 53 -8.44 15.21 18.14
C PHE A 53 -7.88 13.89 18.68
N ALA A 54 -7.27 13.90 19.87
CA ALA A 54 -6.61 12.72 20.47
C ALA A 54 -7.54 11.52 20.70
N TYR A 55 -8.85 11.75 20.78
CA TYR A 55 -9.86 10.70 20.94
C TYR A 55 -10.36 10.11 19.63
N PHE A 56 -9.94 10.63 18.47
CA PHE A 56 -10.24 10.00 17.19
C PHE A 56 -9.24 8.86 16.93
N ASP A 57 -9.73 7.64 16.94
CA ASP A 57 -8.95 6.47 16.52
C ASP A 57 -8.88 6.46 14.99
N ILE A 58 -7.79 7.04 14.47
CA ILE A 58 -7.57 7.14 13.03
C ILE A 58 -6.59 6.09 12.55
N VAL A 59 -6.98 5.30 11.57
CA VAL A 59 -6.21 4.19 11.01
C VAL A 59 -5.79 4.48 9.57
N PRO A 60 -4.49 4.53 9.26
CA PRO A 60 -4.03 4.60 7.87
C PRO A 60 -4.13 3.22 7.21
N ILE A 61 -4.70 3.16 6.01
CA ILE A 61 -4.88 1.93 5.24
C ILE A 61 -4.30 2.11 3.85
N PHE A 62 -3.42 1.22 3.47
CA PHE A 62 -2.91 1.08 2.10
C PHE A 62 -3.60 -0.10 1.42
N VAL A 63 -4.23 0.12 0.28
CA VAL A 63 -4.83 -0.95 -0.52
C VAL A 63 -4.03 -1.12 -1.80
N SER A 64 -3.37 -2.27 -1.94
CA SER A 64 -2.72 -2.59 -3.21
C SER A 64 -3.74 -2.95 -4.27
N VAL A 65 -3.63 -2.29 -5.42
CA VAL A 65 -4.46 -2.52 -6.60
C VAL A 65 -3.84 -3.52 -7.57
N ASP A 66 -2.65 -4.03 -7.26
CA ASP A 66 -1.89 -4.97 -8.08
C ASP A 66 -1.43 -6.21 -7.30
N PRO A 67 -2.36 -7.01 -6.77
CA PRO A 67 -2.03 -8.21 -5.97
C PRO A 67 -1.21 -9.26 -6.72
N ASN A 68 -1.17 -9.23 -8.06
CA ASN A 68 -0.36 -10.18 -8.82
C ASN A 68 1.15 -9.90 -8.70
N ARG A 69 1.56 -8.65 -8.43
CA ARG A 69 2.96 -8.26 -8.24
C ARG A 69 3.29 -7.95 -6.78
N ASP A 70 2.32 -7.48 -6.02
CA ASP A 70 2.48 -7.10 -4.62
C ASP A 70 2.20 -8.28 -3.71
N SER A 71 3.22 -9.03 -3.31
CA SER A 71 3.08 -10.07 -2.29
C SER A 71 2.68 -9.49 -0.92
N TYR A 72 2.12 -10.32 -0.05
CA TYR A 72 1.76 -9.91 1.31
C TYR A 72 2.96 -9.40 2.11
N ALA A 73 4.11 -10.07 2.00
CA ALA A 73 5.33 -9.66 2.66
C ALA A 73 5.81 -8.29 2.15
N ARG A 74 5.71 -8.08 0.84
CA ARG A 74 6.08 -6.81 0.20
C ARG A 74 5.19 -5.66 0.67
N ILE A 75 3.87 -5.87 0.72
CA ILE A 75 2.91 -4.88 1.22
C ILE A 75 3.18 -4.55 2.68
N ASP A 76 3.43 -5.57 3.53
CA ASP A 76 3.67 -5.39 4.96
C ASP A 76 4.89 -4.49 5.22
N GLU A 77 6.01 -4.81 4.59
CA GLU A 77 7.24 -4.02 4.73
C GLU A 77 7.11 -2.62 4.12
N TYR A 78 6.41 -2.50 3.00
CA TYR A 78 6.12 -1.21 2.38
C TYR A 78 5.31 -0.30 3.31
N CYS A 79 4.26 -0.81 3.91
CA CYS A 79 3.45 -0.06 4.87
C CYS A 79 4.29 0.41 6.07
N LYS A 80 5.11 -0.46 6.64
CA LYS A 80 5.96 -0.16 7.81
C LYS A 80 6.99 0.94 7.57
N ILE A 81 7.45 1.10 6.32
CA ILE A 81 8.36 2.21 5.95
C ILE A 81 7.69 3.57 6.19
N PHE A 82 6.40 3.67 5.92
CA PHE A 82 5.69 4.96 5.99
C PHE A 82 5.08 5.21 7.37
N HIS A 83 4.45 4.19 7.98
CA HIS A 83 3.84 4.36 9.29
C HIS A 83 3.68 2.99 10.01
N PRO A 84 4.04 2.90 11.31
CA PRO A 84 3.97 1.62 12.05
C PRO A 84 2.54 1.06 12.17
N ASP A 85 1.53 1.92 12.21
CA ASP A 85 0.12 1.52 12.32
C ASP A 85 -0.58 1.38 10.96
N MET A 86 0.15 1.53 9.84
CA MET A 86 -0.44 1.39 8.51
C MET A 86 -0.81 -0.06 8.22
N ILE A 87 -2.07 -0.27 7.88
CA ILE A 87 -2.59 -1.60 7.53
C ILE A 87 -2.56 -1.76 6.02
N GLY A 88 -1.83 -2.79 5.56
CA GLY A 88 -1.84 -3.20 4.16
C GLY A 88 -2.98 -4.15 3.87
N LEU A 89 -3.76 -3.85 2.84
CA LEU A 89 -4.85 -4.70 2.35
C LEU A 89 -4.68 -4.96 0.86
N THR A 90 -5.08 -6.15 0.43
CA THR A 90 -5.13 -6.51 -0.98
C THR A 90 -6.11 -7.66 -1.22
N HIS A 91 -6.08 -8.25 -2.40
CA HIS A 91 -6.81 -9.48 -2.72
C HIS A 91 -5.82 -10.51 -3.31
N LYS A 92 -6.30 -11.73 -3.55
CA LYS A 92 -5.47 -12.82 -4.10
C LYS A 92 -5.25 -12.71 -5.61
N SER A 93 -6.03 -11.89 -6.30
CA SER A 93 -5.94 -11.70 -7.75
C SER A 93 -6.47 -10.33 -8.16
N ASN A 94 -5.85 -9.74 -9.18
CA ASN A 94 -6.33 -8.53 -9.85
C ASN A 94 -7.73 -8.71 -10.46
N ASP A 95 -8.11 -9.94 -10.78
CA ASP A 95 -9.38 -10.25 -11.43
C ASP A 95 -10.52 -10.55 -10.46
N SER A 96 -10.28 -10.46 -9.15
CA SER A 96 -11.31 -10.71 -8.17
C SER A 96 -12.47 -9.72 -8.28
N PRO A 97 -13.72 -10.20 -8.24
CA PRO A 97 -14.91 -9.35 -8.25
C PRO A 97 -14.95 -8.37 -7.07
N GLU A 98 -14.45 -8.78 -5.92
CA GLU A 98 -14.42 -7.99 -4.69
C GLU A 98 -13.49 -6.79 -4.81
N LEU A 99 -12.27 -6.99 -5.33
CA LEU A 99 -11.32 -5.90 -5.57
C LEU A 99 -11.86 -4.94 -6.62
N LYS A 100 -12.33 -5.49 -7.75
CA LYS A 100 -12.95 -4.68 -8.83
C LYS A 100 -14.16 -3.89 -8.33
N GLY A 101 -15.01 -4.52 -7.52
CA GLY A 101 -16.18 -3.86 -6.92
C GLY A 101 -15.78 -2.72 -5.99
N MET A 102 -14.77 -2.92 -5.15
CA MET A 102 -14.24 -1.87 -4.28
C MET A 102 -13.65 -0.71 -5.09
N LEU A 103 -12.77 -1.00 -6.05
CA LEU A 103 -12.19 0.03 -6.92
C LEU A 103 -13.26 0.86 -7.62
N LYS A 104 -14.30 0.21 -8.16
CA LYS A 104 -15.44 0.88 -8.78
C LYS A 104 -16.19 1.78 -7.79
N SER A 105 -16.42 1.31 -6.56
CA SER A 105 -17.11 2.07 -5.51
C SER A 105 -16.38 3.35 -5.14
N PHE A 106 -15.05 3.32 -5.12
CA PHE A 106 -14.19 4.48 -4.86
C PHE A 106 -13.81 5.24 -6.13
N LYS A 107 -14.35 4.86 -7.30
CA LYS A 107 -14.06 5.48 -8.61
C LYS A 107 -12.56 5.44 -8.95
N ILE A 108 -11.88 4.38 -8.55
CA ILE A 108 -10.47 4.14 -8.86
C ILE A 108 -10.38 3.42 -10.20
N HIS A 109 -9.62 3.99 -11.12
CA HIS A 109 -9.32 3.39 -12.41
C HIS A 109 -7.92 2.79 -12.39
N VAL A 110 -7.81 1.52 -12.78
CA VAL A 110 -6.55 0.81 -12.93
C VAL A 110 -6.40 0.42 -14.38
N SER A 111 -5.35 0.91 -15.04
CA SER A 111 -4.99 0.53 -16.41
C SER A 111 -3.69 -0.27 -16.37
N LYS A 112 -3.67 -1.41 -17.06
CA LYS A 112 -2.43 -2.15 -17.26
C LYS A 112 -1.73 -1.57 -18.47
N ILE A 113 -0.54 -1.04 -18.27
CA ILE A 113 0.36 -0.60 -19.32
C ILE A 113 1.50 -1.61 -19.35
N PHE A 114 1.76 -2.20 -20.51
CA PHE A 114 2.95 -3.04 -20.71
C PHE A 114 4.11 -2.09 -20.98
N LEU A 115 4.99 -1.97 -19.99
CA LEU A 115 6.19 -1.15 -20.10
C LEU A 115 7.27 -1.89 -20.91
N SER A 116 8.10 -1.15 -21.63
CA SER A 116 9.34 -1.68 -22.19
C SER A 116 10.41 -1.79 -21.10
N GLU A 117 11.48 -2.57 -21.33
CA GLU A 117 12.61 -2.66 -20.40
C GLU A 117 13.19 -1.28 -20.03
N LYS A 118 13.20 -0.34 -20.99
CA LYS A 118 13.66 1.03 -20.76
C LYS A 118 12.75 1.82 -19.84
N ASP A 119 11.44 1.64 -19.97
CA ASP A 119 10.46 2.30 -19.10
C ASP A 119 10.57 1.76 -17.65
N GLU A 120 10.82 0.45 -17.49
CA GLU A 120 11.04 -0.16 -16.18
C GLU A 120 12.33 0.35 -15.53
N GLU A 121 13.41 0.52 -16.28
CA GLU A 121 14.67 1.10 -15.78
C GLU A 121 14.47 2.56 -15.34
N GLU A 122 13.73 3.34 -16.10
CA GLU A 122 13.43 4.75 -15.78
C GLU A 122 12.55 4.84 -14.54
N ASP A 123 11.52 4.02 -14.43
CA ASP A 123 10.65 3.93 -13.26
C ASP A 123 11.44 3.54 -11.99
N MET A 124 12.36 2.57 -12.11
CA MET A 124 13.22 2.16 -10.99
C MET A 124 14.20 3.28 -10.58
N LYS A 125 14.69 4.04 -11.52
CA LYS A 125 15.53 5.21 -11.24
C LYS A 125 14.76 6.28 -10.49
N LEU A 126 13.56 6.63 -10.97
CA LEU A 126 12.67 7.59 -10.29
C LEU A 126 12.29 7.14 -8.88
N LEU A 127 11.99 5.86 -8.70
CA LEU A 127 11.69 5.32 -7.37
C LEU A 127 12.90 5.44 -6.43
N ASN A 128 14.09 5.17 -6.92
CA ASN A 128 15.31 5.29 -6.13
C ASN A 128 15.64 6.75 -5.76
N GLU A 129 15.36 7.69 -6.64
CA GLU A 129 15.53 9.12 -6.38
C GLU A 129 14.51 9.64 -5.36
N ASN A 130 13.24 9.23 -5.49
CA ASN A 130 12.14 9.72 -4.65
C ASN A 130 12.03 9.02 -3.29
N ALA A 131 12.40 7.75 -3.21
CA ALA A 131 12.23 6.94 -2.01
C ALA A 131 13.30 5.83 -1.88
N PRO A 132 14.57 6.18 -1.71
CA PRO A 132 15.67 5.21 -1.66
C PRO A 132 15.51 4.16 -0.55
N ALA A 133 14.96 4.52 0.61
CA ALA A 133 14.68 3.60 1.70
C ALA A 133 13.63 2.54 1.32
N VAL A 134 12.66 2.89 0.47
CA VAL A 134 11.69 1.94 -0.07
C VAL A 134 12.37 0.93 -0.98
N VAL A 135 13.24 1.41 -1.88
CA VAL A 135 13.96 0.55 -2.82
C VAL A 135 14.87 -0.44 -2.09
N GLU A 136 15.62 0.04 -1.09
CA GLU A 136 16.50 -0.81 -0.29
C GLU A 136 15.70 -1.91 0.42
N LYS A 137 14.61 -1.53 1.09
CA LYS A 137 13.77 -2.49 1.81
C LYS A 137 13.08 -3.49 0.90
N MET A 138 12.60 -3.04 -0.26
CA MET A 138 11.97 -3.94 -1.23
C MET A 138 12.95 -4.94 -1.82
N LYS A 139 14.21 -4.56 -2.07
CA LYS A 139 15.26 -5.50 -2.48
C LYS A 139 15.52 -6.59 -1.43
N GLU A 140 15.49 -6.24 -0.15
CA GLU A 140 15.61 -7.23 0.93
C GLU A 140 14.43 -8.23 0.94
N VAL A 141 13.23 -7.75 0.70
CA VAL A 141 12.01 -8.61 0.64
C VAL A 141 12.09 -9.55 -0.55
N ASP A 142 12.37 -9.02 -1.73
CA ASP A 142 12.47 -9.80 -2.96
C ASP A 142 13.56 -10.89 -2.84
N ALA A 143 14.70 -10.55 -2.23
CA ALA A 143 15.78 -11.52 -1.98
C ALA A 143 15.38 -12.64 -1.01
N ARG A 144 14.49 -12.36 -0.05
CA ARG A 144 13.94 -13.36 0.88
C ARG A 144 12.94 -14.29 0.20
N GLU A 145 12.07 -13.75 -0.63
CA GLU A 145 11.02 -14.50 -1.35
C GLU A 145 11.58 -15.38 -2.47
N ASN A 146 12.65 -14.92 -3.15
CA ASN A 146 13.31 -15.63 -4.24
C ASN A 146 14.38 -16.65 -3.75
N LYS A 147 14.57 -16.84 -2.46
CA LYS A 147 15.49 -17.85 -1.93
C LYS A 147 14.95 -19.25 -2.24
N PRO A 148 15.69 -20.10 -2.96
CA PRO A 148 15.28 -21.49 -3.16
C PRO A 148 15.15 -22.18 -1.79
N ALA A 149 14.10 -22.96 -1.68
CA ALA A 149 13.81 -23.72 -0.48
C ALA A 149 14.91 -24.72 -0.15
#